data_ef560c4503f49164e302528afb367812
#
_entry.id   ef560c4503f49164e302528afb367812
#
_cell.length_a   1.000
_cell.length_b   1.000
_cell.length_c   1.000
_cell.angle_alpha   90.00
_cell.angle_beta   90.00
_cell.angle_gamma   90.00
#
_symmetry.space_group_name_H-M   'P 1'
#
loop_
_entity.id
_entity.type
_entity.pdbx_description
1 polymer ?
#
loop_
_entity_poly.entity_id
_entity_poly.type
_entity_poly.pdbx_seq_one_letter_code
_entity_poly.pdbx_strand_id
1 'polypeptide(L)'
;ICDFAVGQSRQLYGLTMHSERPDHRMYEQYHPLGIVGIISAFNFPVAVWCWNTALAWIAGDVCVWKPSEKAPLCSIACQNIWNDVAKANNVPAGLSCIVNGDYTVGEMMTSDRRVPLVSATGSIRMGKIVAQAVAARLGRSLLELGGNNAIIITPEADLKMVIPATVFGAVGTCGQRCTSTRRLIIHSSIYDKVRDQLTQAYKQIRIGDPLDENNHVGPLIDTDAVAQYERALEAVVKQGGSVLVPGGRLEGAGYESGCYVKPA
;
A
#
# COMPACT_ATOMS: atom_id res chain seq x y z
N ILE A 1 6.26 12.25 -5.57
CA ILE A 1 7.01 12.07 -4.32
C ILE A 1 8.47 12.50 -4.47
N CYS A 2 9.10 12.23 -5.61
CA CYS A 2 10.50 12.66 -5.84
C CYS A 2 10.65 14.17 -5.73
N ASP A 3 9.78 14.95 -6.39
CA ASP A 3 9.78 16.42 -6.29
C ASP A 3 9.54 16.91 -4.87
N PHE A 4 8.62 16.24 -4.15
CA PHE A 4 8.38 16.52 -2.74
C PHE A 4 9.64 16.29 -1.90
N ALA A 5 10.33 15.15 -2.09
CA ALA A 5 11.56 14.84 -1.37
C ALA A 5 12.67 15.88 -1.68
N VAL A 6 12.83 16.26 -2.95
CA VAL A 6 13.77 17.33 -3.34
C VAL A 6 13.44 18.64 -2.62
N GLY A 7 12.17 19.02 -2.57
CA GLY A 7 11.72 20.19 -1.81
C GLY A 7 12.03 20.06 -0.32
N GLN A 8 11.75 18.91 0.29
CA GLN A 8 12.03 18.65 1.70
C GLN A 8 13.53 18.66 2.04
N SER A 9 14.41 18.31 1.10
CA SER A 9 15.86 18.35 1.33
C SER A 9 16.39 19.75 1.74
N ARG A 10 15.63 20.79 1.47
CA ARG A 10 15.92 22.18 1.86
C ARG A 10 15.12 22.65 3.08
N GLN A 11 14.35 21.78 3.71
CA GLN A 11 13.41 22.11 4.77
C GLN A 11 13.57 21.22 6.02
N LEU A 12 14.72 20.60 6.19
CA LEU A 12 15.06 19.82 7.38
C LEU A 12 15.50 20.76 8.51
N TYR A 13 14.63 21.72 8.85
CA TYR A 13 14.87 22.66 9.93
C TYR A 13 14.62 22.00 11.27
N GLY A 14 15.39 22.43 12.29
CA GLY A 14 15.08 22.17 13.68
C GLY A 14 14.68 23.45 14.40
N LEU A 15 13.98 23.32 15.52
CA LEU A 15 13.64 24.45 16.38
C LEU A 15 14.87 24.92 17.15
N THR A 16 14.96 26.23 17.40
CA THR A 16 15.98 26.83 18.26
C THR A 16 15.28 27.58 19.38
N MET A 17 15.75 27.40 20.60
CA MET A 17 15.20 28.08 21.78
C MET A 17 16.32 28.54 22.72
N HIS A 18 16.02 29.48 23.61
CA HIS A 18 16.91 29.88 24.69
C HIS A 18 17.10 28.75 25.69
N SER A 19 18.32 28.68 26.26
CA SER A 19 18.62 27.90 27.44
C SER A 19 18.47 28.79 28.70
N GLU A 20 17.93 28.22 29.75
CA GLU A 20 17.96 28.85 31.11
C GLU A 20 19.36 28.87 31.74
N ARG A 21 20.32 28.18 31.10
CA ARG A 21 21.70 28.12 31.58
C ARG A 21 22.59 29.08 30.79
N PRO A 22 23.48 29.85 31.42
CA PRO A 22 24.47 30.65 30.71
C PRO A 22 25.40 29.75 29.91
N ASP A 23 25.90 30.25 28.77
CA ASP A 23 26.85 29.59 27.88
C ASP A 23 26.34 28.29 27.25
N HIS A 24 25.00 28.09 27.23
CA HIS A 24 24.35 26.94 26.57
C HIS A 24 23.49 27.42 25.40
N ARG A 25 23.49 26.62 24.33
CA ARG A 25 22.62 26.78 23.16
C ARG A 25 21.77 25.52 23.00
N MET A 26 20.47 25.67 22.77
CA MET A 26 19.53 24.59 22.53
C MET A 26 18.97 24.69 21.12
N TYR A 27 19.04 23.61 20.36
CA TYR A 27 18.44 23.48 19.06
C TYR A 27 18.21 22.02 18.71
N GLU A 28 17.25 21.78 17.81
CA GLU A 28 17.02 20.48 17.21
C GLU A 28 17.82 20.36 15.91
N GLN A 29 18.30 19.18 15.62
CA GLN A 29 18.98 18.87 14.39
C GLN A 29 18.63 17.45 13.94
N TYR A 30 18.30 17.27 12.65
CA TYR A 30 18.07 15.97 12.07
C TYR A 30 19.41 15.31 11.72
N HIS A 31 19.58 14.07 12.17
CA HIS A 31 20.72 13.21 11.87
C HIS A 31 20.24 11.92 11.19
N PRO A 32 21.03 11.35 10.25
CA PRO A 32 20.74 10.05 9.66
C PRO A 32 20.58 8.98 10.73
N LEU A 33 19.64 8.07 10.53
CA LEU A 33 19.48 6.87 11.35
C LEU A 33 20.48 5.77 10.97
N GLY A 34 20.98 5.81 9.73
CA GLY A 34 21.90 4.83 9.15
C GLY A 34 21.21 3.93 8.16
N ILE A 35 20.93 2.68 8.49
CA ILE A 35 20.27 1.73 7.59
C ILE A 35 18.76 1.70 7.87
N VAL A 36 17.95 2.01 6.87
CA VAL A 36 16.50 1.88 6.91
C VAL A 36 16.10 0.64 6.13
N GLY A 37 15.43 -0.30 6.81
CA GLY A 37 14.81 -1.46 6.18
C GLY A 37 13.43 -1.11 5.63
N ILE A 38 13.18 -1.45 4.36
CA ILE A 38 11.90 -1.20 3.71
C ILE A 38 11.29 -2.51 3.27
N ILE A 39 10.09 -2.82 3.75
CA ILE A 39 9.29 -3.97 3.33
C ILE A 39 8.06 -3.43 2.60
N SER A 40 7.89 -3.77 1.33
CA SER A 40 6.77 -3.28 0.53
C SER A 40 5.85 -4.39 0.06
N ALA A 41 4.57 -4.04 -0.11
CA ALA A 41 3.53 -4.95 -0.56
C ALA A 41 3.46 -5.04 -2.10
N PHE A 42 2.73 -6.04 -2.59
CA PHE A 42 2.61 -6.33 -4.02
C PHE A 42 1.74 -5.34 -4.80
N ASN A 43 0.79 -4.68 -4.14
CA ASN A 43 -0.28 -3.92 -4.78
C ASN A 43 0.16 -2.55 -5.35
N PHE A 44 1.22 -1.96 -4.76
CA PHE A 44 1.89 -0.77 -5.27
C PHE A 44 3.42 -0.96 -5.25
N PRO A 45 3.94 -1.83 -6.13
CA PRO A 45 5.32 -2.31 -6.04
C PRO A 45 6.38 -1.23 -6.34
N VAL A 46 5.99 -0.14 -7.00
CA VAL A 46 6.88 0.99 -7.32
C VAL A 46 6.67 2.15 -6.35
N ALA A 47 5.42 2.58 -6.19
CA ALA A 47 5.09 3.81 -5.47
C ALA A 47 5.49 3.76 -3.99
N VAL A 48 5.14 2.69 -3.27
CA VAL A 48 5.40 2.56 -1.83
C VAL A 48 6.90 2.52 -1.52
N TRP A 49 7.68 1.80 -2.33
CA TRP A 49 9.13 1.85 -2.22
C TRP A 49 9.65 3.29 -2.36
N CYS A 50 9.22 3.99 -3.41
CA CYS A 50 9.67 5.35 -3.69
C CYS A 50 9.32 6.33 -2.56
N TRP A 51 8.14 6.19 -1.94
CA TRP A 51 7.75 7.06 -0.82
C TRP A 51 8.73 6.95 0.34
N ASN A 52 9.09 5.74 0.71
CA ASN A 52 9.94 5.49 1.86
C ASN A 52 11.41 5.84 1.55
N THR A 53 11.92 5.39 0.41
CA THR A 53 13.33 5.59 0.05
C THR A 53 13.66 7.04 -0.23
N ALA A 54 12.82 7.77 -0.96
CA ALA A 54 13.09 9.16 -1.30
C ALA A 54 13.24 10.04 -0.04
N LEU A 55 12.39 9.80 0.98
CA LEU A 55 12.47 10.52 2.25
C LEU A 55 13.67 10.06 3.09
N ALA A 56 13.98 8.78 3.10
CA ALA A 56 15.15 8.27 3.81
C ALA A 56 16.46 8.83 3.21
N TRP A 57 16.58 8.86 1.88
CA TRP A 57 17.78 9.39 1.22
C TRP A 57 18.03 10.86 1.51
N ILE A 58 16.99 11.71 1.50
CA ILE A 58 17.19 13.14 1.83
C ILE A 58 17.56 13.36 3.30
N ALA A 59 17.21 12.42 4.19
CA ALA A 59 17.64 12.42 5.58
C ALA A 59 19.07 11.87 5.76
N GLY A 60 19.70 11.38 4.70
CA GLY A 60 21.06 10.82 4.72
C GLY A 60 21.14 9.34 5.05
N ASP A 61 20.02 8.62 4.98
CA ASP A 61 19.94 7.20 5.30
C ASP A 61 20.23 6.31 4.10
N VAL A 62 20.71 5.10 4.37
CA VAL A 62 20.88 4.02 3.40
C VAL A 62 19.64 3.11 3.44
N CYS A 63 19.15 2.68 2.29
CA CYS A 63 17.97 1.85 2.20
C CYS A 63 18.29 0.41 1.80
N VAL A 64 17.75 -0.55 2.56
CA VAL A 64 17.70 -1.97 2.18
C VAL A 64 16.24 -2.33 1.96
N TRP A 65 15.91 -2.65 0.73
CA TRP A 65 14.53 -2.92 0.31
C TRP A 65 14.26 -4.42 0.13
N LYS A 66 13.30 -4.94 0.88
CA LYS A 66 12.70 -6.25 0.66
C LYS A 66 11.31 -6.06 0.03
N PRO A 67 11.16 -6.19 -1.29
CA PRO A 67 9.86 -6.14 -1.95
C PRO A 67 9.02 -7.39 -1.66
N SER A 68 7.75 -7.34 -2.05
CA SER A 68 6.92 -8.55 -2.04
C SER A 68 7.45 -9.56 -3.07
N GLU A 69 7.55 -10.81 -2.67
CA GLU A 69 7.89 -11.96 -3.51
C GLU A 69 6.87 -12.18 -4.64
N LYS A 70 5.68 -11.59 -4.55
CA LYS A 70 4.62 -11.68 -5.56
C LYS A 70 4.78 -10.70 -6.73
N ALA A 71 5.68 -9.69 -6.60
CA ALA A 71 5.93 -8.68 -7.64
C ALA A 71 7.43 -8.37 -7.80
N PRO A 72 8.31 -9.38 -7.97
CA PRO A 72 9.76 -9.18 -7.96
C PRO A 72 10.28 -8.42 -9.18
N LEU A 73 9.64 -8.54 -10.34
CA LEU A 73 10.13 -7.91 -11.57
C LEU A 73 10.04 -6.39 -11.51
N CYS A 74 9.00 -5.83 -10.91
CA CYS A 74 8.87 -4.39 -10.72
C CYS A 74 10.02 -3.84 -9.87
N SER A 75 10.38 -4.55 -8.81
CA SER A 75 11.45 -4.11 -7.90
C SER A 75 12.84 -4.18 -8.55
N ILE A 76 13.10 -5.22 -9.34
CA ILE A 76 14.35 -5.35 -10.11
C ILE A 76 14.46 -4.21 -11.14
N ALA A 77 13.36 -3.90 -11.84
CA ALA A 77 13.33 -2.79 -12.79
C ALA A 77 13.62 -1.44 -12.11
N CYS A 78 12.99 -1.17 -10.96
CA CYS A 78 13.25 0.03 -10.18
C CYS A 78 14.71 0.13 -9.73
N GLN A 79 15.29 -0.97 -9.24
CA GLN A 79 16.69 -1.00 -8.81
C GLN A 79 17.66 -0.78 -9.98
N ASN A 80 17.36 -1.31 -11.17
CA ASN A 80 18.18 -1.07 -12.36
C ASN A 80 18.17 0.41 -12.76
N ILE A 81 16.99 1.03 -12.82
CA ILE A 81 16.85 2.47 -13.09
C ILE A 81 17.64 3.28 -12.05
N TRP A 82 17.50 2.93 -10.76
CA TRP A 82 18.27 3.58 -9.69
C TRP A 82 19.78 3.45 -9.92
N ASN A 83 20.27 2.25 -10.23
CA ASN A 83 21.69 2.00 -10.45
C ASN A 83 22.25 2.83 -11.61
N ASP A 84 21.50 2.96 -12.71
CA ASP A 84 21.89 3.78 -13.86
C ASP A 84 21.96 5.26 -13.50
N VAL A 85 20.97 5.78 -12.79
CA VAL A 85 20.94 7.17 -12.32
C VAL A 85 22.07 7.43 -11.31
N ALA A 86 22.26 6.53 -10.36
CA ALA A 86 23.30 6.64 -9.34
C ALA A 86 24.70 6.67 -9.98
N LYS A 87 24.96 5.80 -10.95
CA LYS A 87 26.21 5.75 -11.71
C LYS A 87 26.45 7.05 -12.50
N ALA A 88 25.43 7.55 -13.18
CA ALA A 88 25.51 8.79 -13.97
C ALA A 88 25.80 10.03 -13.10
N ASN A 89 25.46 9.98 -11.82
CA ASN A 89 25.63 11.09 -10.88
C ASN A 89 26.72 10.87 -9.82
N ASN A 90 27.58 9.82 -9.98
CA ASN A 90 28.64 9.47 -9.05
C ASN A 90 28.17 9.28 -7.60
N VAL A 91 26.96 8.73 -7.43
CA VAL A 91 26.40 8.41 -6.11
C VAL A 91 27.17 7.23 -5.51
N PRO A 92 27.53 7.25 -4.22
CA PRO A 92 28.21 6.13 -3.58
C PRO A 92 27.44 4.82 -3.69
N ALA A 93 28.17 3.73 -3.93
CA ALA A 93 27.57 2.39 -3.96
C ALA A 93 26.93 2.04 -2.60
N GLY A 94 25.85 1.27 -2.64
CA GLY A 94 25.19 0.77 -1.44
C GLY A 94 24.17 1.71 -0.81
N LEU A 95 23.92 2.90 -1.37
CA LEU A 95 22.90 3.82 -0.87
C LEU A 95 21.47 3.22 -1.00
N SER A 96 21.23 2.44 -2.04
CA SER A 96 19.99 1.68 -2.25
C SER A 96 20.34 0.24 -2.61
N CYS A 97 19.85 -0.69 -1.81
CA CYS A 97 20.04 -2.12 -2.00
C CYS A 97 18.71 -2.84 -2.04
N ILE A 98 18.59 -3.84 -2.90
CA ILE A 98 17.42 -4.72 -2.96
C ILE A 98 17.80 -6.13 -2.49
N VAL A 99 16.93 -6.76 -1.73
CA VAL A 99 17.04 -8.17 -1.32
C VAL A 99 15.70 -8.85 -1.61
N ASN A 100 15.66 -9.63 -2.68
CA ASN A 100 14.48 -10.45 -3.01
C ASN A 100 14.48 -11.73 -2.18
N GLY A 101 13.33 -12.15 -1.75
CA GLY A 101 13.10 -13.37 -0.99
C GLY A 101 11.72 -13.37 -0.35
N ASP A 102 11.40 -14.47 0.29
CA ASP A 102 10.14 -14.67 0.99
C ASP A 102 10.11 -13.96 2.36
N TYR A 103 9.19 -14.37 3.22
CA TYR A 103 9.02 -13.81 4.55
C TYR A 103 10.26 -13.97 5.45
N THR A 104 11.11 -15.00 5.22
CA THR A 104 12.30 -15.24 6.04
C THR A 104 13.31 -14.11 5.93
N VAL A 105 13.48 -13.52 4.74
CA VAL A 105 14.29 -12.31 4.54
C VAL A 105 13.73 -11.12 5.31
N GLY A 106 12.39 -10.99 5.36
CA GLY A 106 11.72 -9.98 6.18
C GLY A 106 12.00 -10.17 7.68
N GLU A 107 11.96 -11.40 8.17
CA GLU A 107 12.28 -11.74 9.56
C GLU A 107 13.75 -11.43 9.89
N MET A 108 14.67 -11.76 9.01
CA MET A 108 16.09 -11.38 9.16
C MET A 108 16.26 -9.87 9.27
N MET A 109 15.62 -9.10 8.39
CA MET A 109 15.68 -7.63 8.41
C MET A 109 15.09 -7.04 9.70
N THR A 110 13.95 -7.54 10.16
CA THR A 110 13.28 -7.03 11.36
C THR A 110 14.04 -7.35 12.65
N SER A 111 14.80 -8.45 12.66
CA SER A 111 15.60 -8.89 13.80
C SER A 111 16.99 -8.27 13.86
N ASP A 112 17.50 -7.72 12.77
CA ASP A 112 18.86 -7.19 12.68
C ASP A 112 18.99 -5.84 13.39
N ARG A 113 19.87 -5.76 14.40
CA ARG A 113 20.11 -4.54 15.19
C ARG A 113 20.78 -3.42 14.39
N ARG A 114 21.37 -3.72 13.25
CA ARG A 114 21.98 -2.72 12.37
C ARG A 114 20.94 -1.91 11.60
N VAL A 115 19.66 -2.33 11.63
CA VAL A 115 18.54 -1.67 10.97
C VAL A 115 17.70 -0.95 12.03
N PRO A 116 18.02 0.28 12.45
CA PRO A 116 17.33 0.98 13.52
C PRO A 116 15.86 1.29 13.21
N LEU A 117 15.51 1.45 11.95
CA LEU A 117 14.13 1.68 11.49
C LEU A 117 13.73 0.67 10.43
N VAL A 118 12.57 0.03 10.63
CA VAL A 118 11.89 -0.78 9.62
C VAL A 118 10.59 -0.10 9.22
N SER A 119 10.48 0.30 7.95
CA SER A 119 9.25 0.80 7.35
C SER A 119 8.58 -0.35 6.57
N ALA A 120 7.43 -0.81 7.04
CA ALA A 120 6.78 -1.99 6.50
C ALA A 120 5.33 -1.70 6.08
N THR A 121 5.03 -2.01 4.82
CA THR A 121 3.69 -1.92 4.24
C THR A 121 3.16 -3.31 3.91
N GLY A 122 2.00 -3.66 4.43
CA GLY A 122 1.40 -4.97 4.17
C GLY A 122 0.15 -5.26 4.98
N SER A 123 -0.08 -6.55 5.29
CA SER A 123 -1.24 -6.97 6.06
C SER A 123 -1.12 -6.63 7.56
N ILE A 124 -2.26 -6.48 8.24
CA ILE A 124 -2.29 -6.30 9.70
C ILE A 124 -1.56 -7.44 10.42
N ARG A 125 -1.69 -8.68 9.92
CA ARG A 125 -0.98 -9.84 10.47
C ARG A 125 0.54 -9.64 10.41
N MET A 126 1.05 -9.28 9.25
CA MET A 126 2.48 -9.00 9.05
C MET A 126 2.94 -7.83 9.93
N GLY A 127 2.17 -6.74 9.96
CA GLY A 127 2.49 -5.57 10.77
C GLY A 127 2.63 -5.88 12.25
N LYS A 128 1.79 -6.73 12.82
CA LYS A 128 1.91 -7.19 14.22
C LYS A 128 3.21 -7.96 14.47
N ILE A 129 3.59 -8.84 13.55
CA ILE A 129 4.85 -9.61 13.65
C ILE A 129 6.05 -8.66 13.59
N VAL A 130 6.07 -7.75 12.62
CA VAL A 130 7.13 -6.75 12.47
C VAL A 130 7.24 -5.87 13.71
N ALA A 131 6.12 -5.36 14.22
CA ALA A 131 6.09 -4.53 15.41
C ALA A 131 6.73 -5.22 16.62
N GLN A 132 6.35 -6.48 16.87
CA GLN A 132 6.86 -7.27 17.97
C GLN A 132 8.37 -7.55 17.83
N ALA A 133 8.82 -7.98 16.65
CA ALA A 133 10.22 -8.29 16.40
C ALA A 133 11.12 -7.04 16.54
N VAL A 134 10.68 -5.91 16.00
CA VAL A 134 11.44 -4.65 16.07
C VAL A 134 11.43 -4.07 17.49
N ALA A 135 10.29 -4.12 18.20
CA ALA A 135 10.19 -3.65 19.57
C ALA A 135 11.05 -4.49 20.54
N ALA A 136 11.14 -5.81 20.34
CA ALA A 136 11.95 -6.69 21.17
C ALA A 136 13.44 -6.30 21.22
N ARG A 137 13.95 -5.60 20.18
CA ARG A 137 15.32 -5.08 20.11
C ARG A 137 15.43 -3.57 20.34
N LEU A 138 14.34 -2.91 20.77
CA LEU A 138 14.23 -1.46 20.96
C LEU A 138 14.45 -0.64 19.67
N GLY A 139 14.16 -1.24 18.51
CA GLY A 139 14.15 -0.56 17.21
C GLY A 139 12.87 0.24 16.97
N ARG A 140 12.83 0.97 15.88
CA ARG A 140 11.66 1.74 15.44
C ARG A 140 10.96 1.05 14.27
N SER A 141 9.64 1.07 14.25
CA SER A 141 8.85 0.62 13.11
C SER A 141 7.87 1.68 12.67
N LEU A 142 7.73 1.84 11.34
CA LEU A 142 6.68 2.60 10.68
C LEU A 142 5.84 1.60 9.91
N LEU A 143 4.55 1.51 10.22
CA LEU A 143 3.69 0.46 9.71
C LEU A 143 2.51 1.05 8.96
N GLU A 144 2.45 0.76 7.65
CA GLU A 144 1.32 1.06 6.78
C GLU A 144 0.56 -0.23 6.49
N LEU A 145 -0.64 -0.36 7.02
CA LEU A 145 -1.37 -1.63 7.06
C LEU A 145 -2.72 -1.54 6.35
N GLY A 146 -3.45 -2.65 6.32
CA GLY A 146 -4.80 -2.70 5.78
C GLY A 146 -5.80 -1.94 6.62
N GLY A 147 -6.93 -1.58 6.00
CA GLY A 147 -8.02 -0.86 6.63
C GLY A 147 -9.39 -1.47 6.35
N ASN A 148 -10.40 -0.97 7.04
CA ASN A 148 -11.81 -1.27 6.81
C ASN A 148 -12.55 0.06 6.53
N ASN A 149 -12.19 0.69 5.43
CA ASN A 149 -12.53 2.06 5.08
C ASN A 149 -14.01 2.23 4.77
N ALA A 150 -14.57 3.38 5.14
CA ALA A 150 -15.98 3.69 4.94
C ALA A 150 -16.18 5.00 4.15
N ILE A 151 -17.26 5.05 3.38
CA ILE A 151 -17.83 6.29 2.85
C ILE A 151 -19.16 6.54 3.57
N ILE A 152 -19.34 7.75 4.08
CA ILE A 152 -20.58 8.21 4.70
C ILE A 152 -21.32 9.03 3.65
N ILE A 153 -22.58 8.67 3.36
CA ILE A 153 -23.40 9.31 2.31
C ILE A 153 -24.62 9.92 2.96
N THR A 154 -24.64 11.25 3.02
CA THR A 154 -25.74 12.05 3.56
C THR A 154 -26.79 12.35 2.49
N PRO A 155 -28.02 12.79 2.85
CA PRO A 155 -29.06 13.13 1.88
C PRO A 155 -28.66 14.20 0.87
N GLU A 156 -27.77 15.10 1.24
CA GLU A 156 -27.31 16.23 0.42
C GLU A 156 -26.12 15.85 -0.50
N ALA A 157 -25.65 14.62 -0.43
CA ALA A 157 -24.49 14.19 -1.22
C ALA A 157 -24.79 14.20 -2.72
N ASP A 158 -23.86 14.71 -3.52
CA ASP A 158 -23.96 14.63 -4.98
C ASP A 158 -23.70 13.20 -5.47
N LEU A 159 -24.75 12.49 -5.79
CA LEU A 159 -24.65 11.09 -6.24
C LEU A 159 -23.92 10.93 -7.58
N LYS A 160 -23.84 11.98 -8.43
CA LYS A 160 -23.05 11.93 -9.66
C LYS A 160 -21.57 11.80 -9.38
N MET A 161 -21.09 12.33 -8.27
CA MET A 161 -19.72 12.20 -7.79
C MET A 161 -19.56 10.94 -6.92
N VAL A 162 -20.50 10.69 -6.01
CA VAL A 162 -20.41 9.59 -5.02
C VAL A 162 -20.38 8.21 -5.68
N ILE A 163 -21.24 7.96 -6.68
CA ILE A 163 -21.34 6.63 -7.30
C ILE A 163 -20.02 6.23 -8.00
N PRO A 164 -19.46 7.02 -8.94
CA PRO A 164 -18.19 6.65 -9.56
C PRO A 164 -17.03 6.61 -8.55
N ALA A 165 -16.98 7.51 -7.57
CA ALA A 165 -15.96 7.49 -6.53
C ALA A 165 -16.03 6.22 -5.67
N THR A 166 -17.25 5.77 -5.32
CA THR A 166 -17.47 4.52 -4.58
C THR A 166 -17.02 3.30 -5.39
N VAL A 167 -17.42 3.23 -6.66
CA VAL A 167 -17.00 2.14 -7.55
C VAL A 167 -15.48 2.10 -7.67
N PHE A 168 -14.85 3.22 -7.98
CA PHE A 168 -13.39 3.30 -8.07
C PHE A 168 -12.71 2.92 -6.75
N GLY A 169 -13.23 3.40 -5.61
CA GLY A 169 -12.68 3.08 -4.29
C GLY A 169 -12.83 1.61 -3.90
N ALA A 170 -13.90 0.95 -4.35
CA ALA A 170 -14.16 -0.45 -4.03
C ALA A 170 -13.45 -1.45 -4.96
N VAL A 171 -13.50 -1.22 -6.27
CA VAL A 171 -13.01 -2.19 -7.26
C VAL A 171 -11.64 -1.84 -7.87
N GLY A 172 -11.17 -0.61 -7.71
CA GLY A 172 -9.86 -0.19 -8.18
C GLY A 172 -8.76 -1.10 -7.63
N THR A 173 -7.80 -1.50 -8.47
CA THR A 173 -6.76 -2.50 -8.14
C THR A 173 -7.36 -3.82 -7.61
N CYS A 174 -8.50 -4.24 -8.16
CA CYS A 174 -9.27 -5.42 -7.73
C CYS A 174 -9.64 -5.42 -6.23
N GLY A 175 -9.91 -4.25 -5.65
CA GLY A 175 -10.16 -4.14 -4.21
C GLY A 175 -8.94 -4.41 -3.32
N GLN A 176 -7.73 -4.47 -3.88
CA GLN A 176 -6.50 -4.83 -3.16
C GLN A 176 -5.69 -3.62 -2.69
N ARG A 177 -6.37 -2.51 -2.33
CA ARG A 177 -5.73 -1.33 -1.73
C ARG A 177 -5.91 -1.33 -0.21
N CYS A 178 -4.96 -0.76 0.51
CA CYS A 178 -5.14 -0.42 1.92
C CYS A 178 -6.33 0.55 2.13
N THR A 179 -6.62 1.37 1.12
CA THR A 179 -7.70 2.37 1.09
C THR A 179 -8.97 1.89 0.41
N SER A 180 -9.09 0.61 -0.01
CA SER A 180 -10.33 0.10 -0.65
C SER A 180 -11.54 0.39 0.22
N THR A 181 -12.58 0.92 -0.39
CA THR A 181 -13.87 1.13 0.27
C THR A 181 -14.47 -0.23 0.61
N ARG A 182 -14.71 -0.47 1.90
CA ARG A 182 -15.25 -1.73 2.42
C ARG A 182 -16.66 -1.56 2.97
N ARG A 183 -17.02 -0.35 3.38
CA ARG A 183 -18.30 -0.06 4.00
C ARG A 183 -18.90 1.22 3.43
N LEU A 184 -20.21 1.19 3.23
CA LEU A 184 -20.99 2.39 2.93
C LEU A 184 -21.99 2.61 4.08
N ILE A 185 -21.96 3.80 4.66
CA ILE A 185 -22.89 4.23 5.71
C ILE A 185 -23.82 5.23 5.05
N ILE A 186 -24.99 4.76 4.65
CA ILE A 186 -25.91 5.51 3.80
C ILE A 186 -27.10 5.95 4.64
N HIS A 187 -27.47 7.24 4.55
CA HIS A 187 -28.68 7.72 5.20
C HIS A 187 -29.93 7.01 4.63
N SER A 188 -30.85 6.63 5.50
CA SER A 188 -32.02 5.80 5.15
C SER A 188 -32.86 6.37 4.02
N SER A 189 -33.04 7.70 3.97
CA SER A 189 -33.86 8.37 2.96
C SER A 189 -33.36 8.24 1.52
N ILE A 190 -32.06 7.90 1.31
CA ILE A 190 -31.44 7.77 -0.01
C ILE A 190 -30.87 6.36 -0.25
N TYR A 191 -31.08 5.45 0.70
CA TYR A 191 -30.48 4.11 0.66
C TYR A 191 -30.82 3.36 -0.63
N ASP A 192 -32.10 3.25 -0.97
CA ASP A 192 -32.53 2.52 -2.16
C ASP A 192 -31.99 3.13 -3.45
N LYS A 193 -31.98 4.46 -3.53
CA LYS A 193 -31.42 5.16 -4.70
C LYS A 193 -29.92 4.89 -4.89
N VAL A 194 -29.15 4.93 -3.81
CA VAL A 194 -27.71 4.65 -3.85
C VAL A 194 -27.47 3.19 -4.20
N ARG A 195 -28.15 2.26 -3.55
CA ARG A 195 -28.09 0.82 -3.82
C ARG A 195 -28.34 0.51 -5.31
N ASP A 196 -29.41 1.03 -5.85
CA ASP A 196 -29.81 0.74 -7.23
C ASP A 196 -28.81 1.32 -8.23
N GLN A 197 -28.31 2.54 -8.01
CA GLN A 197 -27.32 3.15 -8.87
C GLN A 197 -25.97 2.40 -8.81
N LEU A 198 -25.52 1.98 -7.63
CA LEU A 198 -24.29 1.18 -7.49
C LEU A 198 -24.43 -0.19 -8.15
N THR A 199 -25.57 -0.84 -7.98
CA THR A 199 -25.86 -2.12 -8.64
C THR A 199 -25.78 -2.00 -10.17
N GLN A 200 -26.31 -0.92 -10.74
CA GLN A 200 -26.20 -0.66 -12.19
C GLN A 200 -24.75 -0.35 -12.60
N ALA A 201 -24.01 0.42 -11.82
CA ALA A 201 -22.60 0.72 -12.11
C ALA A 201 -21.73 -0.54 -12.10
N TYR A 202 -21.94 -1.45 -11.16
CA TYR A 202 -21.20 -2.71 -11.07
C TYR A 202 -21.41 -3.62 -12.30
N LYS A 203 -22.61 -3.59 -12.93
CA LYS A 203 -22.88 -4.34 -14.16
C LYS A 203 -22.09 -3.86 -15.38
N GLN A 204 -21.55 -2.64 -15.32
CA GLN A 204 -20.77 -2.04 -16.42
C GLN A 204 -19.27 -2.28 -16.29
N ILE A 205 -18.82 -2.92 -15.21
CA ILE A 205 -17.40 -3.18 -14.95
C ILE A 205 -16.92 -4.25 -15.94
N ARG A 206 -15.92 -3.91 -16.74
CA ARG A 206 -15.22 -4.82 -17.63
C ARG A 206 -14.00 -5.38 -16.95
N ILE A 207 -13.83 -6.69 -17.02
CA ILE A 207 -12.76 -7.43 -16.35
C ILE A 207 -11.99 -8.20 -17.42
N GLY A 208 -10.67 -8.09 -17.42
CA GLY A 208 -9.83 -8.76 -18.39
C GLY A 208 -8.36 -8.41 -18.27
N ASP A 209 -7.62 -8.60 -19.35
CA ASP A 209 -6.20 -8.29 -19.41
C ASP A 209 -5.94 -6.85 -18.93
N PRO A 210 -5.07 -6.65 -17.90
CA PRO A 210 -4.74 -5.32 -17.39
C PRO A 210 -3.98 -4.44 -18.39
N LEU A 211 -3.45 -5.00 -19.46
CA LEU A 211 -2.80 -4.24 -20.54
C LEU A 211 -3.78 -3.76 -21.62
N ASP A 212 -5.03 -4.22 -21.60
CA ASP A 212 -6.09 -3.72 -22.47
C ASP A 212 -6.80 -2.55 -21.76
N GLU A 213 -6.63 -1.34 -22.30
CA GLU A 213 -7.22 -0.09 -21.78
C GLU A 213 -8.76 -0.11 -21.73
N ASN A 214 -9.41 -1.02 -22.43
CA ASN A 214 -10.85 -1.18 -22.35
C ASN A 214 -11.31 -1.87 -21.07
N ASN A 215 -10.44 -2.55 -20.34
CA ASN A 215 -10.77 -3.20 -19.09
C ASN A 215 -10.62 -2.25 -17.90
N HIS A 216 -11.54 -2.37 -16.94
CA HIS A 216 -11.50 -1.57 -15.71
C HIS A 216 -10.76 -2.29 -14.58
N VAL A 217 -10.77 -3.63 -14.61
CA VAL A 217 -10.26 -4.48 -13.51
C VAL A 217 -9.50 -5.66 -14.11
N GLY A 218 -8.30 -5.89 -13.59
CA GLY A 218 -7.48 -7.06 -13.91
C GLY A 218 -7.68 -8.21 -12.91
N PRO A 219 -6.70 -9.12 -12.75
CA PRO A 219 -6.79 -10.26 -11.86
C PRO A 219 -6.48 -9.87 -10.39
N LEU A 220 -6.89 -10.72 -9.46
CA LEU A 220 -6.31 -10.77 -8.13
C LEU A 220 -4.86 -11.27 -8.22
N ILE A 221 -4.07 -11.00 -7.18
CA ILE A 221 -2.64 -11.29 -7.19
C ILE A 221 -2.31 -12.78 -7.31
N ASP A 222 -3.14 -13.65 -6.72
CA ASP A 222 -2.98 -15.10 -6.72
C ASP A 222 -4.28 -15.82 -6.38
N THR A 223 -4.22 -17.16 -6.43
CA THR A 223 -5.35 -18.04 -6.09
C THR A 223 -5.72 -18.03 -4.60
N ASP A 224 -4.80 -17.70 -3.71
CA ASP A 224 -5.12 -17.54 -2.28
C ASP A 224 -6.02 -16.33 -2.07
N ALA A 225 -5.80 -15.25 -2.80
CA ALA A 225 -6.67 -14.07 -2.79
C ALA A 225 -8.07 -14.39 -3.34
N VAL A 226 -8.17 -15.23 -4.40
CA VAL A 226 -9.44 -15.73 -4.91
C VAL A 226 -10.17 -16.54 -3.84
N ALA A 227 -9.49 -17.49 -3.21
CA ALA A 227 -10.09 -18.30 -2.14
C ALA A 227 -10.55 -17.46 -0.93
N GLN A 228 -9.84 -16.37 -0.61
CA GLN A 228 -10.28 -15.42 0.44
C GLN A 228 -11.55 -14.69 0.02
N TYR A 229 -11.63 -14.25 -1.22
CA TYR A 229 -12.80 -13.59 -1.79
C TYR A 229 -14.03 -14.52 -1.76
N GLU A 230 -13.90 -15.76 -2.20
CA GLU A 230 -14.98 -16.75 -2.20
C GLU A 230 -15.48 -17.05 -0.77
N ARG A 231 -14.56 -17.27 0.18
CA ARG A 231 -14.92 -17.42 1.60
C ARG A 231 -15.65 -16.21 2.19
N ALA A 232 -15.30 -15.00 1.74
CA ALA A 232 -15.97 -13.79 2.21
C ALA A 232 -17.44 -13.75 1.73
N LEU A 233 -17.69 -14.12 0.47
CA LEU A 233 -19.07 -14.21 -0.06
C LEU A 233 -19.91 -15.25 0.68
N GLU A 234 -19.34 -16.42 0.96
CA GLU A 234 -20.04 -17.44 1.76
C GLU A 234 -20.33 -16.93 3.18
N ALA A 235 -19.37 -16.23 3.79
CA ALA A 235 -19.53 -15.71 5.15
C ALA A 235 -20.64 -14.66 5.24
N VAL A 236 -20.80 -13.80 4.23
CA VAL A 236 -21.91 -12.81 4.17
C VAL A 236 -23.25 -13.51 4.28
N VAL A 237 -23.47 -14.58 3.50
CA VAL A 237 -24.75 -15.31 3.52
C VAL A 237 -24.95 -16.03 4.86
N LYS A 238 -23.92 -16.70 5.38
CA LYS A 238 -23.97 -17.39 6.69
C LYS A 238 -24.27 -16.44 7.85
N GLN A 239 -23.87 -15.17 7.74
CA GLN A 239 -24.14 -14.13 8.75
C GLN A 239 -25.47 -13.40 8.54
N GLY A 240 -26.31 -13.85 7.62
CA GLY A 240 -27.64 -13.25 7.34
C GLY A 240 -27.60 -12.03 6.42
N GLY A 241 -26.48 -11.78 5.76
CA GLY A 241 -26.36 -10.74 4.74
C GLY A 241 -26.90 -11.18 3.38
N SER A 242 -27.12 -10.22 2.49
CA SER A 242 -27.58 -10.45 1.12
C SER A 242 -26.53 -9.98 0.11
N VAL A 243 -26.28 -10.78 -0.92
CA VAL A 243 -25.41 -10.42 -2.03
C VAL A 243 -26.27 -9.83 -3.15
N LEU A 244 -26.15 -8.53 -3.37
CA LEU A 244 -26.97 -7.80 -4.36
C LEU A 244 -26.44 -7.91 -5.79
N VAL A 245 -25.11 -7.95 -5.92
CA VAL A 245 -24.42 -8.19 -7.19
C VAL A 245 -23.67 -9.52 -7.03
N PRO A 246 -24.08 -10.56 -7.75
CA PRO A 246 -23.42 -11.84 -7.66
C PRO A 246 -21.97 -11.70 -8.18
N GLY A 247 -21.03 -11.96 -7.31
CA GLY A 247 -19.63 -12.08 -7.63
C GLY A 247 -19.31 -13.38 -8.34
N GLY A 248 -18.16 -13.94 -8.07
CA GLY A 248 -17.75 -15.25 -8.53
C GLY A 248 -16.53 -15.20 -9.43
N ARG A 249 -15.91 -16.35 -9.59
CA ARG A 249 -14.73 -16.55 -10.43
C ARG A 249 -15.11 -16.52 -11.89
N LEU A 250 -14.24 -15.96 -12.73
CA LEU A 250 -14.35 -16.01 -14.17
C LEU A 250 -13.52 -17.17 -14.71
N GLU A 251 -14.10 -17.87 -15.70
CA GLU A 251 -13.49 -19.03 -16.35
C GLU A 251 -13.56 -18.89 -17.88
N GLY A 252 -12.73 -19.66 -18.59
CA GLY A 252 -12.67 -19.69 -20.03
C GLY A 252 -11.49 -18.90 -20.61
N ALA A 253 -11.56 -18.63 -21.92
CA ALA A 253 -10.48 -17.95 -22.65
C ALA A 253 -10.21 -16.56 -22.08
N GLY A 254 -8.93 -16.27 -21.79
CA GLY A 254 -8.47 -15.02 -21.17
C GLY A 254 -8.49 -15.02 -19.63
N TYR A 255 -8.98 -16.09 -19.00
CA TYR A 255 -9.05 -16.21 -17.54
C TYR A 255 -8.31 -17.45 -16.99
N GLU A 256 -7.41 -18.02 -17.78
CA GLU A 256 -6.71 -19.28 -17.50
C GLU A 256 -5.87 -19.23 -16.22
N SER A 257 -5.43 -18.05 -15.79
CA SER A 257 -4.73 -17.86 -14.51
C SER A 257 -5.57 -18.27 -13.30
N GLY A 258 -6.90 -18.30 -13.45
CA GLY A 258 -7.83 -18.56 -12.38
C GLY A 258 -7.91 -17.48 -11.31
N CYS A 259 -7.36 -16.30 -11.58
CA CYS A 259 -7.30 -15.18 -10.63
C CYS A 259 -8.31 -14.06 -10.92
N TYR A 260 -9.14 -14.22 -11.94
CA TYR A 260 -10.16 -13.22 -12.28
C TYR A 260 -11.47 -13.48 -11.55
N VAL A 261 -11.99 -12.45 -10.90
CA VAL A 261 -13.26 -12.50 -10.18
C VAL A 261 -14.14 -11.30 -10.52
N LYS A 262 -15.45 -11.50 -10.51
CA LYS A 262 -16.42 -10.39 -10.60
C LYS A 262 -16.51 -9.69 -9.24
N PRO A 263 -16.54 -8.35 -9.17
CA PRO A 263 -16.83 -7.67 -7.93
C PRO A 263 -18.23 -7.98 -7.43
N ALA A 264 -18.40 -8.02 -6.13
CA ALA A 264 -19.66 -8.32 -5.44
C ALA A 264 -20.03 -7.19 -4.48
#